data_c51e7f58e575436d82d9a4e1d61449ce
#
_entry.id   c51e7f58e575436d82d9a4e1d61449ce
#
_cell.length_a   1.000
_cell.length_b   1.000
_cell.length_c   1.000
_cell.angle_alpha   90.00
_cell.angle_beta   90.00
_cell.angle_gamma   90.00
#
_symmetry.space_group_name_H-M   'P 1'
#
loop_
_entity.id
_entity.type
_entity.pdbx_description
1 polymer ?
#
loop_
_entity_poly.entity_id
_entity_poly.type
_entity_poly.pdbx_seq_one_letter_code
_entity_poly.pdbx_strand_id
1 'polypeptide(L)'
;MRLRRITAVVCTLALCLGFSVRPVCAVNPDETQKNAEQAAAAVQKLTPVDVSFSDGGAVPEEMTGAQMDGESVRIDEEGHLTLTLEAAPGVYALQIEYDPLPNSTQNIQLALTLDGEAPSHAAENILLRRRWRDKAGAQREDSRGNDIRLPQEEIPFAERGWLTAMVTDSTGYENGPLLFTLKESQTLGITVIQSALRIRRLRFVQPEQPVPYEQYAAAHADAADAVVSLEPVEAELAAWKNDPTLFAISDRSTPATTPSKGTKISLNIIGGEKWTVAGSTLAWDMQVEESGMYEIRLRCRQNYSQGFYATRSLQINGETPFMEAENLRFVYKRGWQVLALGDRDGTPYKFYFEAGQSYTVSLTVSLGDFAALLGRTTDCIQKLNEIYRQLLMIMSASPDGYRDYNLDELIPDTIGEMRLQAAELDGIADQVLTVSGAAGSDLECLRKLAIQLRTFAGDTGKIASNFSLFKDNIAALNDWVADAAARPLDLDTIQLAAPGSAFLPADTGFFNRLWYGIKLFFASFFEDYTSLDALSDETDEVITVWSVSGRDQASIYNDMIRSFYQPLSKQSYGKTVGVQLQIVAADTILPSLATGNGPDVLMGAGVGQPVD
;
A
#
# COMPACT_ATOMS: atom_id res chain seq x y z
N MET A 1 16.35 -15.36 -32.03
CA MET A 1 16.02 -15.28 -30.61
C MET A 1 16.66 -14.04 -29.93
N ARG A 2 17.95 -13.74 -30.13
CA ARG A 2 18.60 -12.53 -29.55
C ARG A 2 18.01 -11.20 -30.04
N LEU A 3 17.58 -11.11 -31.31
CA LEU A 3 17.03 -9.88 -31.88
C LEU A 3 15.68 -9.46 -31.24
N ARG A 4 14.81 -10.43 -30.88
CA ARG A 4 13.51 -10.12 -30.21
C ARG A 4 13.66 -9.59 -28.78
N ARG A 5 14.74 -9.99 -28.06
CA ARG A 5 15.00 -9.49 -26.70
C ARG A 5 15.51 -8.04 -26.69
N ILE A 6 16.33 -7.66 -27.67
CA ILE A 6 16.81 -6.28 -27.81
C ILE A 6 15.68 -5.33 -28.18
N THR A 7 14.75 -5.74 -29.03
CA THR A 7 13.58 -4.92 -29.40
C THR A 7 12.64 -4.70 -28.21
N ALA A 8 12.46 -5.69 -27.33
CA ALA A 8 11.65 -5.55 -26.13
C ALA A 8 12.27 -4.55 -25.12
N VAL A 9 13.58 -4.59 -24.92
CA VAL A 9 14.28 -3.65 -24.00
C VAL A 9 14.22 -2.22 -24.52
N VAL A 10 14.35 -2.01 -25.83
CA VAL A 10 14.27 -0.67 -26.44
C VAL A 10 12.86 -0.11 -26.41
N CYS A 11 11.82 -0.95 -26.61
CA CYS A 11 10.44 -0.51 -26.46
C CYS A 11 10.09 -0.17 -25.01
N THR A 12 10.64 -0.89 -24.03
CA THR A 12 10.44 -0.60 -22.60
C THR A 12 11.13 0.71 -22.18
N LEU A 13 12.35 0.97 -22.68
CA LEU A 13 13.02 2.26 -22.44
C LEU A 13 12.32 3.45 -23.13
N ALA A 14 11.78 3.26 -24.32
CA ALA A 14 11.04 4.31 -25.03
C ALA A 14 9.69 4.65 -24.36
N LEU A 15 9.04 3.65 -23.74
CA LEU A 15 7.82 3.86 -22.94
C LEU A 15 8.10 4.60 -21.63
N CYS A 16 9.26 4.36 -21.00
CA CYS A 16 9.67 5.07 -19.78
C CYS A 16 10.10 6.52 -20.03
N LEU A 17 10.42 6.90 -21.28
CA LEU A 17 10.89 8.25 -21.63
C LEU A 17 9.78 9.17 -22.17
N GLY A 18 8.49 8.77 -22.09
CA GLY A 18 7.36 9.65 -22.46
C GLY A 18 7.33 10.08 -23.94
N PHE A 19 8.07 9.41 -24.83
CA PHE A 19 8.00 9.68 -26.27
C PHE A 19 6.76 9.03 -26.88
N SER A 20 5.79 9.84 -27.24
CA SER A 20 4.64 9.45 -28.05
C SER A 20 5.13 8.96 -29.43
N VAL A 21 5.25 7.65 -29.57
CA VAL A 21 5.57 7.03 -30.86
C VAL A 21 4.29 7.00 -31.71
N ARG A 22 4.18 7.93 -32.64
CA ARG A 22 3.21 7.79 -33.73
C ARG A 22 3.60 6.59 -34.61
N PRO A 23 2.66 5.74 -35.06
CA PRO A 23 2.98 4.66 -35.98
C PRO A 23 3.41 5.26 -37.30
N VAL A 24 4.70 5.23 -37.58
CA VAL A 24 5.25 5.51 -38.90
C VAL A 24 5.46 4.18 -39.63
N CYS A 25 4.95 4.10 -40.83
CA CYS A 25 5.14 2.98 -41.77
C CYS A 25 6.62 2.59 -41.91
N ALA A 26 6.84 1.29 -41.93
CA ALA A 26 8.03 0.57 -42.41
C ALA A 26 9.39 1.25 -42.15
N VAL A 27 9.91 1.08 -40.94
CA VAL A 27 11.30 1.43 -40.60
C VAL A 27 12.21 0.24 -40.93
N ASN A 28 13.29 0.50 -41.61
CA ASN A 28 14.32 -0.47 -41.95
C ASN A 28 14.96 -1.07 -40.70
N PRO A 29 15.02 -2.39 -40.48
CA PRO A 29 15.53 -3.04 -39.28
C PRO A 29 16.96 -2.60 -38.92
N ASP A 30 17.80 -2.28 -39.88
CA ASP A 30 19.19 -1.86 -39.65
C ASP A 30 19.30 -0.42 -39.11
N GLU A 31 18.35 0.48 -39.45
CA GLU A 31 18.33 1.82 -38.88
C GLU A 31 17.81 1.82 -37.41
N THR A 32 16.86 0.94 -37.13
CA THR A 32 16.34 0.80 -35.76
C THR A 32 17.42 0.26 -34.81
N GLN A 33 18.23 -0.66 -35.29
CA GLN A 33 19.34 -1.24 -34.51
C GLN A 33 20.48 -0.21 -34.31
N LYS A 34 20.84 0.58 -35.32
CA LYS A 34 21.83 1.65 -35.22
C LYS A 34 21.36 2.77 -34.28
N ASN A 35 20.08 3.16 -34.34
CA ASN A 35 19.52 4.17 -33.46
C ASN A 35 19.44 3.67 -32.01
N ALA A 36 19.17 2.38 -31.80
CA ALA A 36 19.19 1.75 -30.49
C ALA A 36 20.59 1.64 -29.89
N GLU A 37 21.59 1.30 -30.69
CA GLU A 37 22.98 1.26 -30.29
C GLU A 37 23.55 2.67 -30.04
N GLN A 38 23.14 3.67 -30.81
CA GLN A 38 23.49 5.08 -30.59
C GLN A 38 22.80 5.66 -29.34
N ALA A 39 21.53 5.30 -29.08
CA ALA A 39 20.82 5.69 -27.86
C ALA A 39 21.41 5.02 -26.61
N ALA A 40 21.82 3.76 -26.71
CA ALA A 40 22.51 3.06 -25.63
C ALA A 40 23.94 3.58 -25.36
N ALA A 41 24.63 4.03 -26.41
CA ALA A 41 25.98 4.62 -26.28
C ALA A 41 25.95 6.09 -25.78
N ALA A 42 24.80 6.75 -25.87
CA ALA A 42 24.61 8.16 -25.50
C ALA A 42 24.01 8.38 -24.10
N VAL A 43 23.89 7.34 -23.27
CA VAL A 43 23.49 7.53 -21.85
C VAL A 43 24.68 8.17 -21.14
N GLN A 44 24.78 9.48 -21.23
CA GLN A 44 25.72 10.28 -20.46
C GLN A 44 25.43 10.03 -18.96
N LYS A 45 26.39 9.50 -18.23
CA LYS A 45 26.25 9.30 -16.79
C LYS A 45 26.06 10.66 -16.14
N LEU A 46 24.85 10.92 -15.64
CA LEU A 46 24.52 12.18 -14.98
C LEU A 46 25.19 12.23 -13.61
N THR A 47 25.73 13.38 -13.27
CA THR A 47 26.26 13.60 -11.92
C THR A 47 25.09 13.86 -10.97
N PRO A 48 25.01 13.17 -9.81
CA PRO A 48 23.99 13.45 -8.81
C PRO A 48 24.03 14.92 -8.39
N VAL A 49 22.85 15.51 -8.18
CA VAL A 49 22.71 16.87 -7.67
C VAL A 49 22.28 16.78 -6.21
N ASP A 50 23.17 17.21 -5.32
CA ASP A 50 22.94 17.21 -3.87
C ASP A 50 22.57 18.61 -3.39
N VAL A 51 21.37 18.77 -2.84
CA VAL A 51 20.92 19.99 -2.17
C VAL A 51 20.89 19.70 -0.67
N SER A 52 21.87 20.20 0.06
CA SER A 52 21.99 20.04 1.51
C SER A 52 21.72 21.39 2.20
N PHE A 53 20.98 21.35 3.30
CA PHE A 53 20.66 22.53 4.10
C PHE A 53 21.63 22.76 5.26
N SER A 54 22.79 22.09 5.26
CA SER A 54 23.87 22.31 6.24
C SER A 54 24.59 23.66 6.04
N ASP A 55 25.37 24.07 7.03
CA ASP A 55 26.18 25.31 6.97
C ASP A 55 27.02 25.39 5.68
N GLY A 56 26.76 26.43 4.88
CA GLY A 56 27.38 26.63 3.56
C GLY A 56 26.67 25.89 2.41
N GLY A 57 25.53 25.23 2.68
CA GLY A 57 24.70 24.57 1.68
C GLY A 57 23.70 25.49 1.00
N ALA A 58 22.63 24.88 0.47
CA ALA A 58 21.56 25.62 -0.21
C ALA A 58 20.81 26.54 0.75
N VAL A 59 20.61 27.78 0.32
CA VAL A 59 19.80 28.76 1.03
C VAL A 59 18.52 28.96 0.24
N PRO A 60 17.35 28.70 0.82
CA PRO A 60 16.07 28.97 0.15
C PRO A 60 15.94 30.47 -0.20
N GLU A 61 15.38 30.77 -1.37
CA GLU A 61 15.12 32.12 -1.83
C GLU A 61 13.89 32.72 -1.15
N GLU A 62 12.85 31.90 -1.01
CA GLU A 62 11.62 32.27 -0.30
C GLU A 62 11.25 31.20 0.70
N MET A 63 10.79 31.59 1.87
CA MET A 63 10.29 30.72 2.92
C MET A 63 9.03 31.32 3.55
N THR A 64 7.95 30.57 3.55
CA THR A 64 6.71 30.88 4.25
C THR A 64 6.30 29.69 5.09
N GLY A 65 6.14 29.86 6.41
CA GLY A 65 5.91 28.71 7.30
C GLY A 65 7.07 27.72 7.31
N ALA A 66 8.27 28.18 6.96
CA ALA A 66 9.49 27.40 6.95
C ALA A 66 10.63 28.17 7.60
N GLN A 67 11.59 27.47 8.20
CA GLN A 67 12.76 28.08 8.86
C GLN A 67 13.96 27.12 8.84
N MET A 68 15.16 27.70 8.78
CA MET A 68 16.37 26.92 8.96
C MET A 68 16.46 26.39 10.41
N ASP A 69 16.81 25.13 10.57
CA ASP A 69 16.93 24.42 11.85
C ASP A 69 18.22 23.59 11.85
N GLY A 70 19.33 24.24 12.18
CA GLY A 70 20.67 23.64 12.14
C GLY A 70 21.05 23.16 10.74
N GLU A 71 21.27 21.84 10.58
CA GLU A 71 21.62 21.21 9.30
C GLU A 71 20.39 20.82 8.46
N SER A 72 19.24 21.40 8.74
CA SER A 72 17.98 21.07 8.06
C SER A 72 17.12 22.31 7.88
N VAL A 73 16.11 22.20 7.04
CA VAL A 73 15.01 23.16 6.97
C VAL A 73 13.77 22.51 7.58
N ARG A 74 13.18 23.16 8.56
CA ARG A 74 11.87 22.80 9.11
C ARG A 74 10.81 23.48 8.26
N ILE A 75 9.79 22.72 7.87
CA ILE A 75 8.63 23.22 7.14
C ILE A 75 7.39 22.78 7.92
N ASP A 76 6.61 23.78 8.34
CA ASP A 76 5.35 23.54 9.04
C ASP A 76 4.24 23.16 8.04
N GLU A 77 3.11 22.69 8.54
CA GLU A 77 1.94 22.41 7.71
C GLU A 77 1.50 23.68 6.95
N GLU A 78 1.15 23.55 5.67
CA GLU A 78 0.91 24.64 4.72
C GLU A 78 2.14 25.53 4.44
N GLY A 79 3.31 25.12 4.93
CA GLY A 79 4.57 25.81 4.69
C GLY A 79 5.10 25.58 3.27
N HIS A 80 5.82 26.59 2.78
CA HIS A 80 6.39 26.61 1.43
C HIS A 80 7.81 27.14 1.44
N LEU A 81 8.65 26.57 0.58
CA LEU A 81 9.96 27.12 0.26
C LEU A 81 10.27 26.98 -1.24
N THR A 82 11.10 27.90 -1.73
CA THR A 82 11.69 27.83 -3.07
C THR A 82 13.20 27.93 -3.00
N LEU A 83 13.84 27.27 -3.93
CA LEU A 83 15.30 27.34 -4.10
C LEU A 83 15.69 27.18 -5.58
N THR A 84 16.80 27.81 -5.96
CA THR A 84 17.38 27.58 -7.29
C THR A 84 18.10 26.23 -7.31
N LEU A 85 17.76 25.42 -8.31
CA LEU A 85 18.37 24.14 -8.59
C LEU A 85 19.21 24.23 -9.87
N GLU A 86 20.51 23.97 -9.75
CA GLU A 86 21.42 23.86 -10.88
C GLU A 86 21.77 22.39 -11.14
N ALA A 87 21.54 21.92 -12.34
CA ALA A 87 21.74 20.53 -12.72
C ALA A 87 22.19 20.40 -14.18
N ALA A 88 22.89 19.34 -14.52
CA ALA A 88 23.00 18.97 -15.91
C ALA A 88 21.62 18.60 -16.45
N PRO A 89 21.21 19.08 -17.65
CA PRO A 89 19.93 18.71 -18.23
C PRO A 89 19.80 17.20 -18.37
N GLY A 90 18.69 16.63 -17.86
CA GLY A 90 18.49 15.19 -17.88
C GLY A 90 17.29 14.75 -17.07
N VAL A 91 17.10 13.43 -16.99
CA VAL A 91 16.03 12.80 -16.22
C VAL A 91 16.59 12.23 -14.93
N TYR A 92 16.01 12.63 -13.82
CA TYR A 92 16.45 12.28 -12.47
C TYR A 92 15.31 11.69 -11.65
N ALA A 93 15.66 10.84 -10.69
CA ALA A 93 14.82 10.47 -9.57
C ALA A 93 15.21 11.30 -8.34
N LEU A 94 14.25 11.60 -7.47
CA LEU A 94 14.49 12.38 -6.26
C LEU A 94 14.47 11.49 -5.02
N GLN A 95 15.53 11.59 -4.23
CA GLN A 95 15.62 11.03 -2.89
C GLN A 95 15.56 12.17 -1.86
N ILE A 96 14.73 12.01 -0.83
CA ILE A 96 14.57 12.98 0.25
C ILE A 96 15.06 12.37 1.56
N GLU A 97 15.95 13.07 2.25
CA GLU A 97 16.36 12.77 3.63
C GLU A 97 15.60 13.68 4.58
N TYR A 98 14.73 13.10 5.40
CA TYR A 98 13.73 13.84 6.18
C TYR A 98 13.54 13.28 7.58
N ASP A 99 12.93 14.09 8.43
CA ASP A 99 12.47 13.73 9.77
C ASP A 99 11.05 14.24 10.00
N PRO A 100 10.06 13.35 10.17
CA PRO A 100 8.71 13.73 10.57
C PRO A 100 8.72 14.40 11.93
N LEU A 101 8.06 15.54 12.09
CA LEU A 101 7.93 16.17 13.39
C LEU A 101 6.91 15.41 14.26
N PRO A 102 7.12 15.32 15.58
CA PRO A 102 6.23 14.64 16.51
C PRO A 102 4.86 15.32 16.59
N ASN A 103 3.90 14.64 17.23
CA ASN A 103 2.52 15.08 17.48
C ASN A 103 1.54 14.97 16.30
N SER A 104 1.90 14.23 15.25
CA SER A 104 0.96 13.82 14.21
C SER A 104 1.06 12.32 13.99
N THR A 105 -0.07 11.67 13.73
CA THR A 105 -0.14 10.26 13.30
C THR A 105 -0.28 10.13 11.79
N GLN A 106 -0.44 11.25 11.11
CA GLN A 106 -0.65 11.31 9.66
C GLN A 106 0.70 11.28 8.94
N ASN A 107 0.71 10.67 7.76
CA ASN A 107 1.86 10.76 6.86
C ASN A 107 2.03 12.19 6.38
N ILE A 108 3.25 12.51 5.97
CA ILE A 108 3.56 13.81 5.40
C ILE A 108 3.13 13.82 3.94
N GLN A 109 2.33 14.83 3.56
CA GLN A 109 2.00 15.10 2.17
C GLN A 109 2.68 16.37 1.72
N LEU A 110 3.34 16.32 0.57
CA LEU A 110 3.99 17.47 -0.02
C LEU A 110 3.79 17.52 -1.53
N ALA A 111 3.82 18.72 -2.09
CA ALA A 111 3.84 18.97 -3.52
C ALA A 111 5.20 19.54 -3.94
N LEU A 112 5.65 19.13 -5.12
CA LEU A 112 6.86 19.64 -5.75
C LEU A 112 6.51 20.37 -7.04
N THR A 113 7.12 21.52 -7.26
CA THR A 113 7.03 22.29 -8.49
C THR A 113 8.40 22.57 -9.08
N LEU A 114 8.48 22.62 -10.40
CA LEU A 114 9.63 23.06 -11.15
C LEU A 114 9.22 24.29 -11.98
N ASP A 115 9.88 25.42 -11.78
CA ASP A 115 9.52 26.70 -12.38
C ASP A 115 8.06 27.12 -12.09
N GLY A 116 7.52 26.72 -10.91
CA GLY A 116 6.16 27.01 -10.45
C GLY A 116 5.07 26.06 -10.96
N GLU A 117 5.40 25.08 -11.81
CA GLU A 117 4.46 24.08 -12.32
C GLU A 117 4.79 22.68 -11.78
N ALA A 118 3.77 21.88 -11.48
CA ALA A 118 3.97 20.49 -11.11
C ALA A 118 4.42 19.68 -12.32
N PRO A 119 5.55 18.95 -12.25
CA PRO A 119 6.06 18.19 -13.39
C PRO A 119 5.18 17.00 -13.79
N SER A 120 4.38 16.51 -12.88
CA SER A 120 3.36 15.48 -13.09
C SER A 120 2.27 15.59 -12.03
N HIS A 121 1.12 14.99 -12.27
CA HIS A 121 0.04 14.94 -11.26
C HIS A 121 0.48 14.22 -9.97
N ALA A 122 1.33 13.19 -10.07
CA ALA A 122 1.87 12.50 -8.92
C ALA A 122 2.80 13.40 -8.07
N ALA A 123 3.44 14.41 -8.66
CA ALA A 123 4.27 15.39 -7.93
C ALA A 123 3.45 16.38 -7.10
N GLU A 124 2.14 16.50 -7.33
CA GLU A 124 1.24 17.32 -6.52
C GLU A 124 0.87 16.67 -5.18
N ASN A 125 1.09 15.34 -5.05
CA ASN A 125 0.73 14.60 -3.84
C ASN A 125 1.75 13.49 -3.54
N ILE A 126 2.93 13.90 -3.10
CA ILE A 126 3.99 13.00 -2.67
C ILE A 126 3.78 12.63 -1.21
N LEU A 127 3.84 11.33 -0.90
CA LEU A 127 3.64 10.81 0.44
C LEU A 127 4.97 10.36 1.06
N LEU A 128 5.42 11.04 2.12
CA LEU A 128 6.52 10.59 2.95
C LEU A 128 5.98 9.93 4.21
N ARG A 129 6.46 8.71 4.49
CA ARG A 129 5.89 7.85 5.52
C ARG A 129 6.69 7.91 6.81
N ARG A 130 5.98 7.70 7.94
CA ARG A 130 6.58 7.57 9.28
C ARG A 130 6.97 6.13 9.55
N ARG A 131 7.77 5.88 10.61
CA ARG A 131 8.06 4.53 11.08
C ARG A 131 7.44 4.30 12.45
N TRP A 132 6.69 3.21 12.55
CA TRP A 132 5.92 2.82 13.73
C TRP A 132 6.38 1.46 14.22
N ARG A 133 6.23 1.24 15.52
CA ARG A 133 6.39 -0.07 16.16
C ARG A 133 5.32 -0.28 17.23
N ASP A 134 5.19 -1.50 17.70
CA ASP A 134 4.40 -1.80 18.87
C ASP A 134 5.04 -1.16 20.10
N LYS A 135 4.24 -0.48 20.93
CA LYS A 135 4.73 0.24 22.09
C LYS A 135 5.40 -0.71 23.07
N ALA A 136 6.68 -0.43 23.38
CA ALA A 136 7.45 -1.24 24.31
C ALA A 136 6.84 -1.20 25.73
N GLY A 137 6.81 -2.37 26.40
CA GLY A 137 6.29 -2.49 27.76
C GLY A 137 4.77 -2.37 27.91
N ALA A 138 4.02 -2.26 26.78
CA ALA A 138 2.56 -2.28 26.83
C ALA A 138 2.06 -3.67 27.25
N GLN A 139 0.93 -3.71 27.96
CA GLN A 139 0.28 -4.95 28.36
C GLN A 139 -0.14 -5.75 27.11
N ARG A 140 0.27 -7.01 27.03
CA ARG A 140 0.03 -7.88 25.87
C ARG A 140 -1.20 -8.76 26.01
N GLU A 141 -1.65 -9.02 27.23
CA GLU A 141 -2.74 -9.94 27.54
C GLU A 141 -3.78 -9.26 28.42
N ASP A 142 -5.03 -9.64 28.24
CA ASP A 142 -6.12 -9.30 29.16
C ASP A 142 -6.05 -10.17 30.43
N SER A 143 -6.93 -9.89 31.40
CA SER A 143 -7.04 -10.67 32.65
C SER A 143 -7.41 -12.15 32.41
N ARG A 144 -7.86 -12.51 31.23
CA ARG A 144 -8.25 -13.88 30.83
C ARG A 144 -7.17 -14.61 30.04
N GLY A 145 -6.05 -13.93 29.75
CA GLY A 145 -4.95 -14.47 28.96
C GLY A 145 -5.16 -14.43 27.44
N ASN A 146 -6.11 -13.62 26.94
CA ASN A 146 -6.20 -13.32 25.52
C ASN A 146 -5.24 -12.22 25.16
N ASP A 147 -4.64 -12.30 23.98
CA ASP A 147 -3.84 -11.20 23.45
C ASP A 147 -4.73 -10.01 23.13
N ILE A 148 -4.21 -8.84 23.45
CA ILE A 148 -4.82 -7.57 23.16
C ILE A 148 -3.93 -6.79 22.20
N ARG A 149 -4.57 -6.01 21.34
CA ARG A 149 -3.88 -5.14 20.39
C ARG A 149 -2.99 -4.16 21.14
N LEU A 150 -1.71 -4.11 20.72
CA LEU A 150 -0.75 -3.17 21.29
C LEU A 150 -0.94 -1.77 20.70
N PRO A 151 -0.83 -0.72 21.55
CA PRO A 151 -0.73 0.65 21.05
C PRO A 151 0.49 0.79 20.15
N GLN A 152 0.37 1.61 19.11
CA GLN A 152 1.48 1.90 18.20
C GLN A 152 2.20 3.17 18.67
N GLU A 153 3.51 3.16 18.59
CA GLU A 153 4.34 4.34 18.84
C GLU A 153 5.21 4.66 17.62
N GLU A 154 5.35 5.93 17.28
CA GLU A 154 6.33 6.34 16.30
C GLU A 154 7.73 6.15 16.87
N ILE A 155 8.64 5.55 16.08
CA ILE A 155 10.03 5.36 16.51
C ILE A 155 10.68 6.73 16.66
N PRO A 156 11.20 7.08 17.86
CA PRO A 156 11.79 8.40 18.09
C PRO A 156 13.00 8.67 17.20
N PHE A 157 13.21 9.94 16.83
CA PHE A 157 14.36 10.36 16.04
C PHE A 157 15.71 9.88 16.60
N ALA A 158 15.87 9.91 17.94
CA ALA A 158 17.10 9.46 18.60
C ALA A 158 17.46 7.99 18.33
N GLU A 159 16.47 7.15 18.02
CA GLU A 159 16.65 5.73 17.71
C GLU A 159 16.76 5.49 16.19
N ARG A 160 15.87 6.11 15.39
CA ARG A 160 15.80 5.85 13.95
C ARG A 160 16.69 6.73 13.09
N GLY A 161 17.09 7.90 13.59
CA GLY A 161 17.80 8.92 12.82
C GLY A 161 16.95 9.52 11.68
N TRP A 162 17.63 10.03 10.68
CA TRP A 162 17.02 10.55 9.47
C TRP A 162 16.43 9.43 8.61
N LEU A 163 15.23 9.64 8.10
CA LEU A 163 14.61 8.75 7.12
C LEU A 163 15.01 9.17 5.72
N THR A 164 15.25 8.18 4.88
CA THR A 164 15.51 8.39 3.45
C THR A 164 14.42 7.71 2.64
N ALA A 165 13.80 8.45 1.73
CA ALA A 165 12.81 7.91 0.81
C ALA A 165 13.09 8.35 -0.61
N MET A 166 12.97 7.43 -1.56
CA MET A 166 12.82 7.75 -2.97
C MET A 166 11.40 8.25 -3.19
N VAL A 167 11.26 9.37 -3.90
CA VAL A 167 9.94 9.91 -4.25
C VAL A 167 9.28 8.98 -5.27
N THR A 168 8.11 8.48 -4.93
CA THR A 168 7.31 7.55 -5.74
C THR A 168 5.89 8.06 -5.89
N ASP A 169 5.15 7.53 -6.85
CA ASP A 169 3.71 7.77 -6.96
C ASP A 169 3.00 7.21 -5.71
N SER A 170 2.26 8.07 -5.02
CA SER A 170 1.52 7.71 -3.80
C SER A 170 0.37 6.74 -4.05
N THR A 171 -0.17 6.70 -5.28
CA THR A 171 -1.22 5.78 -5.70
C THR A 171 -0.67 4.41 -6.10
N GLY A 172 0.62 4.34 -6.44
CA GLY A 172 1.29 3.14 -6.92
C GLY A 172 0.97 2.76 -8.37
N TYR A 173 0.35 3.64 -9.15
CA TYR A 173 0.05 3.39 -10.56
C TYR A 173 1.29 3.47 -11.46
N GLU A 174 2.32 4.18 -10.99
CA GLU A 174 3.64 4.18 -11.59
C GLU A 174 4.60 3.34 -10.73
N ASN A 175 5.21 2.33 -11.34
CA ASN A 175 6.22 1.51 -10.66
C ASN A 175 7.56 2.24 -10.63
N GLY A 176 8.23 2.18 -9.49
CA GLY A 176 9.55 2.81 -9.31
C GLY A 176 9.46 4.29 -8.90
N PRO A 177 10.59 5.03 -8.99
CA PRO A 177 10.66 6.42 -8.60
C PRO A 177 9.97 7.35 -9.61
N LEU A 178 9.40 8.45 -9.11
CA LEU A 178 8.95 9.54 -9.98
C LEU A 178 10.16 10.17 -10.69
N LEU A 179 9.97 10.47 -11.97
CA LEU A 179 11.01 11.02 -12.84
C LEU A 179 10.81 12.53 -13.03
N PHE A 180 11.89 13.29 -12.80
CA PHE A 180 11.95 14.73 -12.94
C PHE A 180 12.87 15.11 -14.08
N THR A 181 12.36 15.81 -15.08
CA THR A 181 13.20 16.36 -16.17
C THR A 181 13.77 17.69 -15.72
N LEU A 182 15.07 17.70 -15.42
CA LEU A 182 15.77 18.91 -14.97
C LEU A 182 16.40 19.66 -16.15
N LYS A 183 16.41 20.99 -16.04
CA LYS A 183 17.10 21.94 -16.92
C LYS A 183 18.41 22.39 -16.22
N GLU A 184 19.23 23.16 -16.96
CA GLU A 184 20.50 23.66 -16.43
C GLU A 184 20.33 24.53 -15.18
N SER A 185 19.29 25.36 -15.15
CA SER A 185 18.89 26.15 -13.98
C SER A 185 17.39 26.29 -13.93
N GLN A 186 16.80 26.07 -12.77
CA GLN A 186 15.36 26.17 -12.55
C GLN A 186 15.03 26.36 -11.07
N THR A 187 13.80 26.79 -10.78
CA THR A 187 13.32 26.95 -9.41
C THR A 187 12.62 25.67 -8.97
N LEU A 188 13.08 25.07 -7.86
CA LEU A 188 12.38 23.99 -7.16
C LEU A 188 11.53 24.59 -6.04
N GLY A 189 10.22 24.35 -6.08
CA GLY A 189 9.28 24.67 -5.01
C GLY A 189 8.89 23.42 -4.24
N ILE A 190 8.83 23.51 -2.91
CA ILE A 190 8.33 22.47 -2.01
C ILE A 190 7.25 23.07 -1.16
N THR A 191 6.06 22.48 -1.20
CA THR A 191 4.91 22.86 -0.36
C THR A 191 4.49 21.68 0.48
N VAL A 192 4.43 21.85 1.79
CA VAL A 192 3.91 20.84 2.71
C VAL A 192 2.40 21.02 2.80
N ILE A 193 1.65 20.02 2.37
CA ILE A 193 0.18 20.03 2.38
C ILE A 193 -0.34 19.58 3.75
N GLN A 194 0.33 18.56 4.33
CA GLN A 194 -0.12 17.94 5.57
C GLN A 194 1.07 17.44 6.37
N SER A 195 1.04 17.69 7.69
CA SER A 195 2.03 17.23 8.66
C SER A 195 3.44 17.83 8.46
N ALA A 196 3.90 18.56 9.45
CA ALA A 196 5.21 19.22 9.43
C ALA A 196 6.39 18.23 9.43
N LEU A 197 7.51 18.65 8.81
CA LEU A 197 8.74 17.85 8.75
C LEU A 197 10.00 18.73 8.81
N ARG A 198 11.14 18.06 8.97
CA ARG A 198 12.46 18.63 8.66
C ARG A 198 13.02 17.91 7.45
N ILE A 199 13.63 18.65 6.52
CA ILE A 199 14.39 18.13 5.38
C ILE A 199 15.85 18.47 5.58
N ARG A 200 16.71 17.46 5.52
CA ARG A 200 18.17 17.64 5.62
C ARG A 200 18.82 17.71 4.25
N ARG A 201 18.36 16.88 3.32
CA ARG A 201 18.95 16.74 1.98
C ARG A 201 17.91 16.35 0.96
N LEU A 202 18.04 16.93 -0.23
CA LEU A 202 17.40 16.48 -1.45
C LEU A 202 18.50 16.00 -2.40
N ARG A 203 18.35 14.81 -2.95
CA ARG A 203 19.33 14.24 -3.84
C ARG A 203 18.68 13.79 -5.14
N PHE A 204 18.99 14.48 -6.23
CA PHE A 204 18.56 14.07 -7.56
C PHE A 204 19.61 13.11 -8.12
N VAL A 205 19.19 11.89 -8.40
CA VAL A 205 20.07 10.81 -8.88
C VAL A 205 19.59 10.32 -10.24
N GLN A 206 20.51 9.84 -11.06
CA GLN A 206 20.12 9.13 -12.26
C GLN A 206 19.34 7.87 -11.85
N PRO A 207 18.12 7.62 -12.41
CA PRO A 207 17.38 6.41 -12.07
C PRO A 207 18.20 5.20 -12.50
N GLU A 208 18.59 4.40 -11.51
CA GLU A 208 19.28 3.12 -11.73
C GLU A 208 18.22 2.01 -11.59
N GLN A 209 18.19 1.10 -12.58
CA GLN A 209 17.38 -0.10 -12.45
C GLN A 209 18.20 -1.18 -11.76
N PRO A 210 17.61 -1.92 -10.81
CA PRO A 210 18.30 -3.07 -10.23
C PRO A 210 18.72 -4.06 -11.32
N VAL A 211 19.83 -4.74 -11.08
CA VAL A 211 20.31 -5.76 -12.02
C VAL A 211 19.30 -6.92 -12.12
N PRO A 212 19.17 -7.61 -13.27
CA PRO A 212 18.40 -8.85 -13.34
C PRO A 212 18.94 -9.94 -12.39
N TYR A 213 18.07 -10.82 -11.90
CA TYR A 213 18.45 -11.91 -11.00
C TYR A 213 19.59 -12.78 -11.55
N GLU A 214 19.59 -13.07 -12.86
CA GLU A 214 20.67 -13.85 -13.50
C GLU A 214 22.05 -13.18 -13.27
N GLN A 215 22.12 -11.86 -13.34
CA GLN A 215 23.36 -11.10 -13.11
C GLN A 215 23.71 -11.05 -11.61
N TYR A 216 22.72 -10.87 -10.74
CA TYR A 216 22.90 -10.95 -9.28
C TYR A 216 23.45 -12.33 -8.87
N ALA A 217 22.83 -13.41 -9.36
CA ALA A 217 23.27 -14.78 -9.07
C ALA A 217 24.68 -15.06 -9.62
N ALA A 218 25.01 -14.54 -10.80
CA ALA A 218 26.35 -14.66 -11.37
C ALA A 218 27.41 -13.92 -10.54
N ALA A 219 27.08 -12.77 -9.98
CA ALA A 219 27.98 -12.02 -9.10
C ALA A 219 28.28 -12.75 -7.78
N HIS A 220 27.40 -13.65 -7.35
CA HIS A 220 27.55 -14.46 -6.13
C HIS A 220 27.79 -15.95 -6.43
N ALA A 221 28.25 -16.30 -7.64
CA ALA A 221 28.42 -17.70 -8.06
C ALA A 221 29.45 -18.48 -7.19
N ASP A 222 30.39 -17.78 -6.59
CA ASP A 222 31.40 -18.34 -5.69
C ASP A 222 30.92 -18.52 -4.24
N ALA A 223 29.76 -17.94 -3.89
CA ALA A 223 29.18 -18.06 -2.56
C ALA A 223 28.54 -19.44 -2.37
N ALA A 224 28.88 -20.10 -1.27
CA ALA A 224 28.28 -21.39 -0.93
C ALA A 224 26.80 -21.20 -0.51
N ASP A 225 25.98 -22.21 -0.76
CA ASP A 225 24.65 -22.27 -0.17
C ASP A 225 24.77 -22.41 1.37
N ALA A 226 23.91 -21.71 2.10
CA ALA A 226 23.82 -21.85 3.54
C ALA A 226 23.47 -23.29 3.92
N VAL A 227 24.07 -23.78 5.00
CA VAL A 227 23.86 -25.16 5.46
C VAL A 227 22.73 -25.24 6.49
N VAL A 228 22.57 -24.19 7.30
CA VAL A 228 21.59 -24.13 8.38
C VAL A 228 20.54 -23.09 8.09
N SER A 229 19.28 -23.45 8.23
CA SER A 229 18.16 -22.51 8.19
C SER A 229 18.08 -21.76 9.53
N LEU A 230 17.79 -20.46 9.49
CA LEU A 230 17.48 -19.71 10.70
C LEU A 230 16.10 -20.09 11.22
N GLU A 231 15.87 -19.84 12.52
CA GLU A 231 14.53 -19.99 13.09
C GLU A 231 13.56 -19.03 12.39
N PRO A 232 12.31 -19.43 12.14
CA PRO A 232 11.30 -18.55 11.60
C PRO A 232 11.02 -17.36 12.52
N VAL A 233 10.93 -16.20 11.96
CA VAL A 233 10.48 -15.00 12.68
C VAL A 233 8.97 -14.89 12.54
N GLU A 234 8.27 -14.71 13.65
CA GLU A 234 6.82 -14.45 13.67
C GLU A 234 6.55 -13.10 13.02
N ALA A 235 5.70 -13.08 12.01
CA ALA A 235 5.53 -11.91 11.15
C ALA A 235 4.87 -10.73 11.87
N GLU A 236 4.05 -10.99 12.89
CA GLU A 236 3.45 -9.95 13.74
C GLU A 236 4.49 -9.21 14.60
N LEU A 237 5.69 -9.77 14.77
CA LEU A 237 6.81 -9.14 15.48
C LEU A 237 7.67 -8.28 14.53
N ALA A 238 7.03 -7.56 13.60
CA ALA A 238 7.72 -6.64 12.72
C ALA A 238 8.52 -5.59 13.53
N ALA A 239 9.80 -5.39 13.17
CA ALA A 239 10.68 -4.42 13.81
C ALA A 239 10.16 -2.99 13.62
N TRP A 240 9.66 -2.71 12.42
CA TRP A 240 8.96 -1.47 12.14
C TRP A 240 7.97 -1.64 10.98
N LYS A 241 7.04 -0.71 10.91
CA LYS A 241 6.02 -0.57 9.88
C LYS A 241 5.83 0.91 9.54
N ASN A 242 5.39 1.21 8.34
CA ASN A 242 5.21 2.62 7.93
C ASN A 242 3.75 3.09 8.00
N ASP A 243 2.88 2.28 8.59
CA ASP A 243 1.47 2.58 8.81
C ASP A 243 1.05 2.08 10.20
N PRO A 244 0.54 2.94 11.10
CA PRO A 244 0.12 2.55 12.45
C PRO A 244 -1.13 1.65 12.46
N THR A 245 -1.84 1.52 11.35
CA THR A 245 -3.00 0.63 11.23
C THR A 245 -2.61 -0.83 10.95
N LEU A 246 -1.34 -1.08 10.63
CA LEU A 246 -0.79 -2.42 10.49
C LEU A 246 -0.46 -3.00 11.86
N PHE A 247 -1.41 -3.69 12.47
CA PHE A 247 -1.27 -4.37 13.75
C PHE A 247 -1.55 -5.86 13.61
N ALA A 248 -1.06 -6.62 14.58
CA ALA A 248 -1.28 -8.06 14.66
C ALA A 248 -2.77 -8.39 14.77
N ILE A 249 -3.21 -9.42 14.07
CA ILE A 249 -4.59 -9.92 14.06
C ILE A 249 -4.62 -11.41 14.40
N SER A 250 -5.79 -11.91 14.80
CA SER A 250 -5.95 -13.31 15.21
C SER A 250 -6.39 -14.17 14.04
N ASP A 251 -5.64 -15.24 13.76
CA ASP A 251 -6.12 -16.36 12.93
C ASP A 251 -6.18 -17.65 13.75
N ARG A 252 -7.36 -18.24 13.78
CA ARG A 252 -7.62 -19.53 14.44
C ARG A 252 -8.17 -20.56 13.47
N SER A 253 -7.91 -20.38 12.18
CA SER A 253 -8.37 -21.31 11.13
C SER A 253 -7.62 -22.64 11.15
N THR A 254 -6.41 -22.66 11.69
CA THR A 254 -5.56 -23.84 11.81
C THR A 254 -4.69 -23.77 13.08
N PRO A 255 -4.41 -24.91 13.73
CA PRO A 255 -3.49 -24.95 14.86
C PRO A 255 -2.01 -24.81 14.46
N ALA A 256 -1.70 -24.73 13.16
CA ALA A 256 -0.33 -24.55 12.67
C ALA A 256 0.09 -23.07 12.67
N THR A 257 -0.82 -22.12 12.87
CA THR A 257 -0.49 -20.70 12.96
C THR A 257 0.11 -20.43 14.35
N THR A 258 1.24 -19.76 14.37
CA THR A 258 2.01 -19.50 15.60
C THR A 258 2.11 -18.00 15.89
N PRO A 259 2.20 -17.60 17.17
CA PRO A 259 1.99 -18.40 18.37
C PRO A 259 0.52 -18.82 18.57
N SER A 260 0.29 -19.98 19.17
CA SER A 260 -1.07 -20.48 19.44
C SER A 260 -1.29 -20.66 20.94
N LYS A 261 -2.31 -19.98 21.48
CA LYS A 261 -2.73 -20.09 22.89
C LYS A 261 -3.90 -21.07 23.09
N GLY A 262 -4.10 -21.98 22.14
CA GLY A 262 -5.14 -22.99 22.18
C GLY A 262 -6.54 -22.39 22.00
N THR A 263 -7.33 -22.27 23.08
CA THR A 263 -8.71 -21.71 23.02
C THR A 263 -8.75 -20.20 23.17
N LYS A 264 -7.70 -19.58 23.67
CA LYS A 264 -7.59 -18.13 23.86
C LYS A 264 -7.34 -17.41 22.52
N ILE A 265 -7.61 -16.10 22.50
CA ILE A 265 -7.26 -15.26 21.36
C ILE A 265 -5.74 -15.08 21.34
N SER A 266 -5.11 -15.45 20.23
CA SER A 266 -3.71 -15.13 19.93
C SER A 266 -3.67 -14.18 18.75
N LEU A 267 -2.92 -13.07 18.88
CA LEU A 267 -2.63 -12.18 17.77
C LEU A 267 -1.35 -12.69 17.09
N ASN A 268 -1.52 -13.52 16.10
CA ASN A 268 -0.49 -14.41 15.57
C ASN A 268 -0.26 -14.29 14.07
N ILE A 269 -0.85 -13.31 13.42
CA ILE A 269 -0.58 -12.98 12.03
C ILE A 269 -0.63 -11.46 11.84
N ILE A 270 -0.05 -11.00 10.75
CA ILE A 270 -0.13 -9.59 10.34
C ILE A 270 -0.55 -9.49 8.87
N GLY A 271 -1.16 -8.39 8.48
CA GLY A 271 -1.51 -8.12 7.09
C GLY A 271 -3.00 -8.20 6.80
N GLY A 272 -3.40 -9.07 5.88
CA GLY A 272 -4.78 -9.20 5.42
C GLY A 272 -5.33 -7.92 4.81
N GLU A 273 -6.59 -7.59 5.10
CA GLU A 273 -7.27 -6.38 4.62
C GLU A 273 -6.65 -5.07 5.12
N LYS A 274 -5.78 -5.12 6.14
CA LYS A 274 -5.08 -3.94 6.64
C LYS A 274 -3.80 -3.64 5.85
N TRP A 275 -3.28 -4.60 5.10
CA TRP A 275 -2.04 -4.48 4.33
C TRP A 275 -2.30 -4.54 2.82
N THR A 276 -3.03 -3.55 2.31
CA THR A 276 -3.53 -3.49 0.93
C THR A 276 -3.05 -2.26 0.16
N VAL A 277 -2.70 -1.18 0.86
CA VAL A 277 -2.39 0.12 0.25
C VAL A 277 -0.98 0.11 -0.31
N ALA A 278 -0.81 0.51 -1.58
CA ALA A 278 0.49 0.64 -2.23
C ALA A 278 1.47 1.46 -1.39
N GLY A 279 2.72 0.99 -1.29
CA GLY A 279 3.76 1.60 -0.47
C GLY A 279 3.68 1.27 1.03
N SER A 280 2.65 0.55 1.52
CA SER A 280 2.62 0.08 2.91
C SER A 280 3.65 -1.03 3.14
N THR A 281 4.51 -0.85 4.16
CA THR A 281 5.70 -1.67 4.39
C THR A 281 5.69 -2.29 5.78
N LEU A 282 6.08 -3.55 5.84
CA LEU A 282 6.47 -4.28 7.05
C LEU A 282 7.95 -4.66 6.94
N ALA A 283 8.68 -4.58 8.06
CA ALA A 283 10.11 -4.89 8.09
C ALA A 283 10.49 -5.71 9.32
N TRP A 284 11.42 -6.64 9.13
CA TRP A 284 11.92 -7.55 10.16
C TRP A 284 13.44 -7.50 10.20
N ASP A 285 14.01 -7.49 11.40
CA ASP A 285 15.44 -7.58 11.59
C ASP A 285 15.86 -9.04 11.78
N MET A 286 16.84 -9.47 11.00
CA MET A 286 17.33 -10.84 10.98
C MET A 286 18.84 -10.85 11.25
N GLN A 287 19.26 -11.66 12.22
CA GLN A 287 20.67 -11.87 12.53
C GLN A 287 21.17 -13.10 11.76
N VAL A 288 22.24 -12.94 11.01
CA VAL A 288 22.83 -14.02 10.21
C VAL A 288 24.15 -14.48 10.85
N GLU A 289 24.24 -15.75 11.21
CA GLU A 289 25.41 -16.32 11.87
C GLU A 289 26.43 -16.90 10.89
N GLU A 290 25.99 -17.39 9.74
CA GLU A 290 26.82 -18.01 8.70
C GLU A 290 26.64 -17.29 7.36
N SER A 291 27.76 -16.97 6.68
CA SER A 291 27.69 -16.40 5.33
C SER A 291 27.25 -17.45 4.32
N GLY A 292 26.37 -17.06 3.41
CA GLY A 292 25.93 -17.96 2.35
C GLY A 292 24.73 -17.45 1.57
N MET A 293 24.32 -18.26 0.60
CA MET A 293 23.10 -18.05 -0.16
C MET A 293 21.91 -18.67 0.57
N TYR A 294 20.88 -17.88 0.86
CA TYR A 294 19.66 -18.31 1.54
C TYR A 294 18.44 -18.15 0.64
N GLU A 295 17.41 -18.93 0.88
CA GLU A 295 16.07 -18.70 0.38
C GLU A 295 15.27 -17.90 1.42
N ILE A 296 14.51 -16.89 1.00
CA ILE A 296 13.54 -16.23 1.88
C ILE A 296 12.22 -16.97 1.72
N ARG A 297 11.76 -17.61 2.79
CA ARG A 297 10.51 -18.38 2.81
C ARG A 297 9.48 -17.69 3.69
N LEU A 298 8.24 -17.67 3.20
CA LEU A 298 7.11 -17.09 3.87
C LEU A 298 6.02 -18.14 4.11
N ARG A 299 5.44 -18.14 5.31
CA ARG A 299 4.15 -18.78 5.52
C ARG A 299 3.08 -17.70 5.41
N CYS A 300 2.29 -17.77 4.33
CA CYS A 300 1.36 -16.73 3.95
C CYS A 300 0.05 -17.28 3.39
N ARG A 301 -0.96 -16.42 3.26
CA ARG A 301 -2.24 -16.75 2.66
C ARG A 301 -2.80 -15.55 1.90
N GLN A 302 -3.18 -15.78 0.64
CA GLN A 302 -3.96 -14.86 -0.16
C GLN A 302 -5.28 -15.55 -0.54
N ASN A 303 -6.34 -15.30 0.20
CA ASN A 303 -7.66 -15.91 0.01
C ASN A 303 -8.78 -14.88 -0.21
N TYR A 304 -8.40 -13.62 -0.46
CA TYR A 304 -9.32 -12.50 -0.59
C TYR A 304 -9.76 -12.27 -2.04
N SER A 305 -8.82 -12.18 -2.97
CA SER A 305 -9.08 -11.77 -4.35
C SER A 305 -8.88 -12.95 -5.31
N GLN A 306 -9.95 -13.69 -5.59
CA GLN A 306 -9.91 -14.78 -6.57
C GLN A 306 -9.76 -14.21 -7.98
N GLY A 307 -8.81 -14.74 -8.77
CA GLY A 307 -8.50 -14.25 -10.11
C GLY A 307 -7.43 -13.16 -10.14
N PHE A 308 -7.00 -12.65 -8.99
CA PHE A 308 -5.88 -11.75 -8.85
C PHE A 308 -4.77 -12.36 -7.98
N TYR A 309 -3.59 -11.78 -8.04
CA TYR A 309 -2.50 -12.10 -7.12
C TYR A 309 -2.11 -10.84 -6.34
N ALA A 310 -1.66 -11.03 -5.10
CA ALA A 310 -1.04 -9.94 -4.34
C ALA A 310 0.42 -9.78 -4.78
N THR A 311 0.93 -8.56 -4.72
CA THR A 311 2.31 -8.24 -5.07
C THR A 311 3.02 -7.54 -3.93
N ARG A 312 4.31 -7.85 -3.77
CA ARG A 312 5.20 -7.18 -2.82
C ARG A 312 6.54 -6.90 -3.49
N SER A 313 7.11 -5.76 -3.20
CA SER A 313 8.53 -5.51 -3.45
C SER A 313 9.33 -5.85 -2.20
N LEU A 314 10.50 -6.47 -2.40
CA LEU A 314 11.43 -6.83 -1.35
C LEU A 314 12.60 -5.86 -1.33
N GLN A 315 12.96 -5.39 -0.13
CA GLN A 315 14.21 -4.68 0.09
C GLN A 315 14.97 -5.33 1.23
N ILE A 316 16.30 -5.35 1.10
CA ILE A 316 17.25 -5.79 2.12
C ILE A 316 18.09 -4.55 2.49
N ASN A 317 18.07 -4.13 3.74
CA ASN A 317 18.69 -2.89 4.21
C ASN A 317 18.28 -1.63 3.42
N GLY A 318 17.05 -1.63 2.86
CA GLY A 318 16.50 -0.51 2.08
C GLY A 318 16.89 -0.52 0.59
N GLU A 319 17.63 -1.53 0.12
CA GLU A 319 18.02 -1.70 -1.28
C GLU A 319 17.29 -2.88 -1.92
N THR A 320 16.86 -2.73 -3.17
CA THR A 320 16.28 -3.80 -3.95
C THR A 320 17.41 -4.67 -4.52
N PRO A 321 17.51 -5.97 -4.17
CA PRO A 321 18.68 -6.78 -4.54
C PRO A 321 18.78 -7.07 -6.04
N PHE A 322 17.65 -7.19 -6.73
CA PHE A 322 17.58 -7.42 -8.17
C PHE A 322 16.18 -7.04 -8.70
N MET A 323 16.03 -6.87 -9.99
CA MET A 323 14.83 -6.31 -10.64
C MET A 323 13.55 -7.12 -10.34
N GLU A 324 13.62 -8.44 -10.33
CA GLU A 324 12.44 -9.30 -10.10
C GLU A 324 11.94 -9.23 -8.65
N ALA A 325 12.78 -8.77 -7.70
CA ALA A 325 12.39 -8.55 -6.31
C ALA A 325 11.41 -7.38 -6.13
N GLU A 326 11.25 -6.51 -7.14
CA GLU A 326 10.26 -5.44 -7.12
C GLU A 326 8.82 -5.94 -7.33
N ASN A 327 8.63 -7.15 -7.88
CA ASN A 327 7.31 -7.67 -8.24
C ASN A 327 7.15 -9.16 -7.89
N LEU A 328 7.25 -9.46 -6.59
CA LEU A 328 7.02 -10.80 -6.06
C LEU A 328 5.51 -11.09 -6.02
N ARG A 329 5.09 -12.24 -6.57
CA ARG A 329 3.68 -12.58 -6.75
C ARG A 329 3.22 -13.64 -5.76
N PHE A 330 2.06 -13.40 -5.16
CA PHE A 330 1.39 -14.29 -4.23
C PHE A 330 0.01 -14.65 -4.80
N VAL A 331 -0.06 -15.84 -5.39
CA VAL A 331 -1.28 -16.30 -6.06
C VAL A 331 -2.38 -16.67 -5.07
N TYR A 332 -3.64 -16.56 -5.52
CA TYR A 332 -4.80 -16.93 -4.73
C TYR A 332 -4.75 -18.40 -4.27
N LYS A 333 -4.90 -18.61 -2.96
CA LYS A 333 -5.05 -19.92 -2.35
C LYS A 333 -5.86 -19.82 -1.06
N ARG A 334 -6.92 -20.62 -0.93
CA ARG A 334 -7.81 -20.58 0.25
C ARG A 334 -7.12 -20.92 1.56
N GLY A 335 -6.16 -21.84 1.55
CA GLY A 335 -5.42 -22.27 2.73
C GLY A 335 -4.06 -21.60 2.85
N TRP A 336 -3.47 -21.72 4.02
CA TRP A 336 -2.10 -21.33 4.26
C TRP A 336 -1.15 -22.07 3.33
N GLN A 337 -0.09 -21.41 2.94
CA GLN A 337 1.01 -21.98 2.13
C GLN A 337 2.35 -21.51 2.67
N VAL A 338 3.34 -22.38 2.56
CA VAL A 338 4.75 -22.00 2.72
C VAL A 338 5.36 -21.98 1.34
N LEU A 339 5.92 -20.86 0.96
CA LEU A 339 6.57 -20.68 -0.33
C LEU A 339 7.92 -19.98 -0.15
N ALA A 340 8.87 -20.29 -0.98
CA ALA A 340 10.09 -19.51 -1.16
C ALA A 340 9.79 -18.38 -2.16
N LEU A 341 10.35 -17.19 -1.92
CA LEU A 341 10.32 -16.12 -2.90
C LEU A 341 11.04 -16.59 -4.16
N GLY A 342 10.39 -16.49 -5.31
CA GLY A 342 10.90 -17.08 -6.54
C GLY A 342 10.28 -16.46 -7.79
N ASP A 343 10.64 -17.03 -8.94
CA ASP A 343 10.11 -16.65 -10.23
C ASP A 343 8.65 -17.11 -10.44
N ARG A 344 8.12 -16.84 -11.64
CA ARG A 344 6.74 -17.21 -12.01
C ARG A 344 6.53 -18.72 -12.11
N ASP A 345 7.59 -19.48 -12.31
CA ASP A 345 7.57 -20.93 -12.44
C ASP A 345 7.76 -21.62 -11.08
N GLY A 346 7.99 -20.83 -10.02
CA GLY A 346 8.18 -21.30 -8.65
C GLY A 346 9.62 -21.69 -8.32
N THR A 347 10.60 -21.30 -9.15
CA THR A 347 12.02 -21.49 -8.86
C THR A 347 12.45 -20.48 -7.80
N PRO A 348 12.95 -20.92 -6.62
CA PRO A 348 13.35 -20.01 -5.57
C PRO A 348 14.50 -19.10 -5.98
N TYR A 349 14.40 -17.82 -5.60
CA TYR A 349 15.53 -16.90 -5.59
C TYR A 349 16.43 -17.18 -4.41
N LYS A 350 17.74 -17.01 -4.60
CA LYS A 350 18.74 -17.08 -3.54
C LYS A 350 19.29 -15.69 -3.27
N PHE A 351 19.44 -15.37 -2.00
CA PHE A 351 19.90 -14.07 -1.51
C PHE A 351 21.18 -14.26 -0.71
N TYR A 352 22.20 -13.47 -0.97
CA TYR A 352 23.48 -13.55 -0.26
C TYR A 352 23.42 -12.75 1.04
N PHE A 353 23.87 -13.37 2.13
CA PHE A 353 24.00 -12.74 3.44
C PHE A 353 25.38 -13.05 4.03
N GLU A 354 25.95 -12.08 4.75
CA GLU A 354 27.23 -12.21 5.44
C GLU A 354 27.03 -12.50 6.93
N ALA A 355 27.91 -13.34 7.48
CA ALA A 355 27.92 -13.69 8.88
C ALA A 355 28.19 -12.51 9.81
N GLY A 356 27.56 -12.52 10.97
CA GLY A 356 27.75 -11.49 12.01
C GLY A 356 27.10 -10.14 11.71
N GLN A 357 26.29 -10.06 10.65
CA GLN A 357 25.53 -8.86 10.28
C GLN A 357 24.06 -9.00 10.64
N SER A 358 23.45 -7.85 10.92
CA SER A 358 21.99 -7.72 11.05
C SER A 358 21.43 -7.14 9.77
N TYR A 359 20.41 -7.78 9.22
CA TYR A 359 19.74 -7.36 8.00
C TYR A 359 18.30 -7.01 8.29
N THR A 360 17.87 -5.84 7.81
CA THR A 360 16.46 -5.48 7.79
C THR A 360 15.85 -5.93 6.46
N VAL A 361 15.02 -6.95 6.52
CA VAL A 361 14.25 -7.45 5.36
C VAL A 361 12.89 -6.79 5.39
N SER A 362 12.49 -6.12 4.32
CA SER A 362 11.21 -5.43 4.25
C SER A 362 10.41 -5.85 3.02
N LEU A 363 9.09 -5.94 3.20
CA LEU A 363 8.12 -6.20 2.15
C LEU A 363 7.16 -5.03 2.06
N THR A 364 7.04 -4.46 0.86
CA THR A 364 6.19 -3.32 0.55
C THR A 364 5.11 -3.71 -0.43
N VAL A 365 3.86 -3.27 -0.19
CA VAL A 365 2.76 -3.47 -1.14
C VAL A 365 3.07 -2.76 -2.45
N SER A 366 3.04 -3.49 -3.54
CA SER A 366 3.15 -2.96 -4.91
C SER A 366 1.94 -3.40 -5.73
N LEU A 367 1.65 -2.68 -6.81
CA LEU A 367 0.62 -3.08 -7.77
C LEU A 367 1.21 -3.92 -8.92
N GLY A 368 2.54 -3.93 -9.04
CA GLY A 368 3.26 -4.74 -10.02
C GLY A 368 2.76 -4.53 -11.45
N ASP A 369 2.44 -5.62 -12.15
CA ASP A 369 1.98 -5.55 -13.54
C ASP A 369 0.59 -4.91 -13.70
N PHE A 370 -0.17 -4.75 -12.62
CA PHE A 370 -1.48 -4.07 -12.65
C PHE A 370 -1.37 -2.55 -12.54
N ALA A 371 -0.23 -2.01 -12.10
CA ALA A 371 -0.04 -0.58 -11.83
C ALA A 371 -0.49 0.29 -13.02
N ALA A 372 0.15 0.11 -14.18
CA ALA A 372 -0.16 0.87 -15.38
C ALA A 372 -1.60 0.66 -15.89
N LEU A 373 -2.17 -0.54 -15.69
CA LEU A 373 -3.56 -0.83 -16.10
C LEU A 373 -4.56 -0.07 -15.24
N LEU A 374 -4.32 0.01 -13.93
CA LEU A 374 -5.15 0.76 -12.99
C LEU A 374 -5.02 2.28 -13.23
N GLY A 375 -3.81 2.78 -13.50
CA GLY A 375 -3.59 4.16 -13.88
C GLY A 375 -4.40 4.54 -15.12
N ARG A 376 -4.28 3.78 -16.22
CA ARG A 376 -5.06 3.97 -17.45
C ARG A 376 -6.56 3.88 -17.21
N THR A 377 -7.02 2.99 -16.32
CA THR A 377 -8.45 2.92 -15.98
C THR A 377 -8.90 4.16 -15.24
N THR A 378 -8.07 4.71 -14.35
CA THR A 378 -8.34 5.96 -13.65
C THR A 378 -8.41 7.14 -14.62
N ASP A 379 -7.53 7.21 -15.62
CA ASP A 379 -7.59 8.21 -16.69
C ASP A 379 -8.90 8.08 -17.50
N CYS A 380 -9.31 6.84 -17.83
CA CYS A 380 -10.61 6.60 -18.45
C CYS A 380 -11.77 7.13 -17.58
N ILE A 381 -11.76 6.87 -16.27
CA ILE A 381 -12.79 7.38 -15.35
C ILE A 381 -12.84 8.91 -15.35
N GLN A 382 -11.70 9.59 -15.39
CA GLN A 382 -11.66 11.05 -15.49
C GLN A 382 -12.31 11.53 -16.78
N LYS A 383 -11.97 10.92 -17.92
CA LYS A 383 -12.57 11.24 -19.22
C LYS A 383 -14.08 10.95 -19.26
N LEU A 384 -14.51 9.85 -18.69
CA LEU A 384 -15.92 9.49 -18.61
C LEU A 384 -16.71 10.47 -17.71
N ASN A 385 -16.12 10.98 -16.65
CA ASN A 385 -16.70 12.02 -15.81
C ASN A 385 -16.77 13.38 -16.56
N GLU A 386 -15.80 13.70 -17.41
CA GLU A 386 -15.85 14.87 -18.29
C GLU A 386 -17.01 14.73 -19.29
N ILE A 387 -17.14 13.59 -19.95
CA ILE A 387 -18.26 13.26 -20.86
C ILE A 387 -19.59 13.37 -20.10
N TYR A 388 -19.70 12.78 -18.91
CA TYR A 388 -20.92 12.83 -18.10
C TYR A 388 -21.31 14.27 -17.77
N ARG A 389 -20.36 15.14 -17.38
CA ARG A 389 -20.61 16.56 -17.09
C ARG A 389 -21.08 17.33 -18.32
N GLN A 390 -20.50 17.08 -19.49
CA GLN A 390 -20.94 17.73 -20.74
C GLN A 390 -22.38 17.32 -21.11
N LEU A 391 -22.69 16.04 -21.00
CA LEU A 391 -24.06 15.54 -21.21
C LEU A 391 -25.05 16.14 -20.20
N LEU A 392 -24.64 16.22 -18.93
CA LEU A 392 -25.46 16.78 -17.85
C LEU A 392 -25.83 18.27 -18.09
N MET A 393 -24.90 19.05 -18.65
CA MET A 393 -25.15 20.46 -18.99
C MET A 393 -26.20 20.62 -20.10
N ILE A 394 -26.30 19.67 -21.03
CA ILE A 394 -27.25 19.71 -22.14
C ILE A 394 -28.60 19.09 -21.77
N MET A 395 -28.56 17.94 -21.09
CA MET A 395 -29.75 17.11 -20.89
C MET A 395 -30.38 17.24 -19.50
N SER A 396 -29.69 17.87 -18.53
CA SER A 396 -30.02 17.87 -17.10
C SER A 396 -29.88 16.49 -16.42
N ALA A 397 -30.09 16.45 -15.08
CA ALA A 397 -29.90 15.23 -14.28
C ALA A 397 -30.98 14.14 -14.53
N SER A 398 -32.16 14.53 -15.04
CA SER A 398 -33.28 13.66 -15.35
C SER A 398 -33.77 13.97 -16.76
N PRO A 399 -33.05 13.49 -17.78
CA PRO A 399 -33.39 13.81 -19.16
C PRO A 399 -34.69 13.09 -19.59
N ASP A 400 -35.45 13.73 -20.49
CA ASP A 400 -36.59 13.11 -21.16
C ASP A 400 -36.05 12.10 -22.20
N GLY A 401 -36.28 10.83 -21.96
CA GLY A 401 -35.82 9.73 -22.83
C GLY A 401 -36.43 9.71 -24.23
N TYR A 402 -37.46 10.49 -24.49
CA TYR A 402 -38.13 10.60 -25.80
C TYR A 402 -37.73 11.87 -26.56
N ARG A 403 -37.00 12.78 -25.94
CA ARG A 403 -36.54 14.03 -26.53
C ARG A 403 -35.25 13.79 -27.29
N ASP A 404 -35.20 14.26 -28.52
CA ASP A 404 -33.95 14.40 -29.28
C ASP A 404 -33.21 15.65 -28.80
N TYR A 405 -31.96 15.48 -28.34
CA TYR A 405 -31.09 16.55 -27.87
C TYR A 405 -30.06 16.97 -28.91
N ASN A 406 -30.07 16.39 -30.13
CA ASN A 406 -29.12 16.65 -31.21
C ASN A 406 -27.65 16.61 -30.74
N LEU A 407 -27.29 15.62 -29.93
CA LEU A 407 -25.97 15.53 -29.27
C LEU A 407 -24.84 15.32 -30.29
N ASP A 408 -25.10 14.67 -31.39
CA ASP A 408 -24.18 14.47 -32.52
C ASP A 408 -23.76 15.78 -33.21
N GLU A 409 -24.64 16.79 -33.23
CA GLU A 409 -24.34 18.12 -33.75
C GLU A 409 -23.74 19.04 -32.70
N LEU A 410 -24.19 18.95 -31.45
CA LEU A 410 -23.78 19.82 -30.36
C LEU A 410 -22.41 19.48 -29.75
N ILE A 411 -22.09 18.18 -29.69
CA ILE A 411 -20.85 17.66 -29.02
C ILE A 411 -20.21 16.51 -29.82
N PRO A 412 -19.87 16.72 -31.10
CA PRO A 412 -19.31 15.67 -31.98
C PRO A 412 -17.98 15.11 -31.43
N ASP A 413 -17.15 15.97 -30.80
CA ASP A 413 -15.88 15.56 -30.19
C ASP A 413 -16.09 14.63 -29.02
N THR A 414 -17.11 14.88 -28.19
CA THR A 414 -17.47 14.00 -27.05
C THR A 414 -17.94 12.64 -27.53
N ILE A 415 -18.70 12.58 -28.64
CA ILE A 415 -19.09 11.32 -29.26
C ILE A 415 -17.87 10.57 -29.84
N GLY A 416 -16.90 11.30 -30.37
CA GLY A 416 -15.59 10.77 -30.77
C GLY A 416 -14.84 10.17 -29.59
N GLU A 417 -14.78 10.90 -28.46
CA GLU A 417 -14.12 10.47 -27.24
C GLU A 417 -14.77 9.20 -26.64
N MET A 418 -16.10 9.08 -26.68
CA MET A 418 -16.78 7.83 -26.25
C MET A 418 -16.28 6.60 -26.99
N ARG A 419 -15.97 6.72 -28.31
CA ARG A 419 -15.41 5.59 -29.09
C ARG A 419 -13.99 5.25 -28.67
N LEU A 420 -13.17 6.27 -28.39
CA LEU A 420 -11.80 6.08 -27.90
C LEU A 420 -11.79 5.41 -26.55
N GLN A 421 -12.60 5.89 -25.61
CA GLN A 421 -12.70 5.31 -24.27
C GLN A 421 -13.26 3.88 -24.30
N ALA A 422 -14.19 3.57 -25.18
CA ALA A 422 -14.69 2.20 -25.36
C ALA A 422 -13.60 1.23 -25.86
N ALA A 423 -12.74 1.68 -26.76
CA ALA A 423 -11.62 0.87 -27.25
C ALA A 423 -10.54 0.69 -26.17
N GLU A 424 -10.28 1.75 -25.39
CA GLU A 424 -9.32 1.72 -24.29
C GLU A 424 -9.75 0.73 -23.19
N LEU A 425 -11.02 0.78 -22.77
CA LEU A 425 -11.57 -0.14 -21.76
C LEU A 425 -11.51 -1.61 -22.21
N ASP A 426 -11.77 -1.92 -23.49
CA ASP A 426 -11.60 -3.28 -23.99
C ASP A 426 -10.12 -3.70 -24.00
N GLY A 427 -9.23 -2.80 -24.41
CA GLY A 427 -7.79 -3.05 -24.40
C GLY A 427 -7.26 -3.33 -22.99
N ILE A 428 -7.75 -2.57 -21.99
CA ILE A 428 -7.44 -2.81 -20.58
C ILE A 428 -7.97 -4.18 -20.13
N ALA A 429 -9.23 -4.51 -20.46
CA ALA A 429 -9.83 -5.79 -20.08
C ALA A 429 -9.06 -6.99 -20.64
N ASP A 430 -8.57 -6.92 -21.88
CA ASP A 430 -7.77 -7.97 -22.49
C ASP A 430 -6.37 -8.09 -21.87
N GLN A 431 -5.77 -6.97 -21.47
CA GLN A 431 -4.47 -6.97 -20.77
C GLN A 431 -4.61 -7.49 -19.36
N VAL A 432 -5.65 -7.10 -18.59
CA VAL A 432 -5.94 -7.64 -17.26
C VAL A 432 -6.09 -9.15 -17.32
N LEU A 433 -6.82 -9.68 -18.32
CA LEU A 433 -6.96 -11.13 -18.52
C LEU A 433 -5.60 -11.81 -18.78
N THR A 434 -4.74 -11.19 -19.55
CA THR A 434 -3.40 -11.72 -19.86
C THR A 434 -2.51 -11.75 -18.61
N VAL A 435 -2.57 -10.71 -17.79
CA VAL A 435 -1.76 -10.55 -16.57
C VAL A 435 -2.28 -11.47 -15.45
N SER A 436 -3.60 -11.54 -15.26
CA SER A 436 -4.22 -12.35 -14.20
C SER A 436 -4.26 -13.84 -14.53
N GLY A 437 -4.33 -14.19 -15.80
CA GLY A 437 -4.46 -15.57 -16.27
C GLY A 437 -5.83 -16.21 -15.99
N ALA A 438 -6.79 -15.45 -15.46
CA ALA A 438 -8.11 -15.94 -15.07
C ALA A 438 -9.22 -15.01 -15.59
N ALA A 439 -10.21 -15.59 -16.27
CA ALA A 439 -11.43 -14.89 -16.60
C ALA A 439 -12.34 -14.87 -15.36
N GLY A 440 -12.34 -13.75 -14.62
CA GLY A 440 -13.25 -13.52 -13.50
C GLY A 440 -14.43 -12.62 -13.90
N SER A 441 -15.48 -12.60 -13.07
CA SER A 441 -16.63 -11.69 -13.21
C SER A 441 -16.22 -10.21 -13.16
N ASP A 442 -15.02 -9.94 -12.63
CA ASP A 442 -14.51 -8.58 -12.39
C ASP A 442 -14.22 -7.78 -13.65
N LEU A 443 -14.05 -8.45 -14.83
CA LEU A 443 -13.87 -7.77 -16.11
C LEU A 443 -15.16 -7.33 -16.78
N GLU A 444 -16.31 -7.77 -16.27
CA GLU A 444 -17.61 -7.45 -16.88
C GLU A 444 -17.94 -5.96 -16.79
N CYS A 445 -17.50 -5.25 -15.74
CA CYS A 445 -17.74 -3.81 -15.60
C CYS A 445 -17.05 -3.03 -16.72
N LEU A 446 -15.78 -3.35 -17.06
CA LEU A 446 -15.03 -2.74 -18.17
C LEU A 446 -15.73 -2.97 -19.52
N ARG A 447 -16.04 -4.24 -19.81
CA ARG A 447 -16.66 -4.62 -21.10
C ARG A 447 -18.08 -4.07 -21.25
N LYS A 448 -18.87 -4.08 -20.17
CA LYS A 448 -20.22 -3.55 -20.13
C LYS A 448 -20.24 -2.06 -20.42
N LEU A 449 -19.34 -1.29 -19.80
CA LEU A 449 -19.20 0.13 -20.05
C LEU A 449 -18.70 0.43 -21.48
N ALA A 450 -17.75 -0.34 -22.00
CA ALA A 450 -17.29 -0.24 -23.37
C ALA A 450 -18.43 -0.47 -24.40
N ILE A 451 -19.30 -1.46 -24.16
CA ILE A 451 -20.49 -1.72 -24.99
C ILE A 451 -21.47 -0.54 -24.90
N GLN A 452 -21.71 0.01 -23.72
CA GLN A 452 -22.58 1.16 -23.52
C GLN A 452 -22.08 2.39 -24.28
N LEU A 453 -20.79 2.70 -24.18
CA LEU A 453 -20.18 3.83 -24.90
C LEU A 453 -20.27 3.68 -26.43
N ARG A 454 -20.04 2.47 -26.96
CA ARG A 454 -20.25 2.20 -28.40
C ARG A 454 -21.70 2.36 -28.81
N THR A 455 -22.61 1.95 -27.97
CA THR A 455 -24.06 2.10 -28.21
C THR A 455 -24.42 3.58 -28.27
N PHE A 456 -23.90 4.39 -27.34
CA PHE A 456 -24.11 5.85 -27.32
C PHE A 456 -23.50 6.54 -28.53
N ALA A 457 -22.29 6.18 -28.89
CA ALA A 457 -21.58 6.75 -30.05
C ALA A 457 -22.16 6.30 -31.41
N GLY A 458 -22.94 5.22 -31.43
CA GLY A 458 -23.65 4.75 -32.64
C GLY A 458 -25.09 5.27 -32.74
N ASP A 459 -25.71 5.61 -31.63
CA ASP A 459 -27.10 6.08 -31.51
C ASP A 459 -27.23 7.00 -30.29
N THR A 460 -27.07 8.30 -30.54
CA THR A 460 -27.12 9.34 -29.50
C THR A 460 -28.49 9.46 -28.84
N GLY A 461 -29.57 9.03 -29.52
CA GLY A 461 -30.92 9.00 -28.97
C GLY A 461 -31.08 8.04 -27.76
N LYS A 462 -30.17 7.07 -27.62
CA LYS A 462 -30.16 6.15 -26.47
C LYS A 462 -29.53 6.73 -25.21
N ILE A 463 -28.80 7.84 -25.30
CA ILE A 463 -28.07 8.42 -24.18
C ILE A 463 -29.05 8.87 -23.09
N ALA A 464 -30.09 9.63 -23.46
CA ALA A 464 -31.06 10.16 -22.50
C ALA A 464 -31.77 9.07 -21.70
N SER A 465 -32.22 8.00 -22.35
CA SER A 465 -32.93 6.88 -21.70
C SER A 465 -32.02 6.00 -20.82
N ASN A 466 -30.69 6.05 -21.02
CA ASN A 466 -29.70 5.26 -20.27
C ASN A 466 -28.73 6.12 -19.46
N PHE A 467 -29.05 7.38 -19.23
CA PHE A 467 -28.15 8.34 -18.58
C PHE A 467 -27.84 7.98 -17.11
N SER A 468 -28.86 7.55 -16.35
CA SER A 468 -28.64 7.04 -14.99
C SER A 468 -27.75 5.81 -14.99
N LEU A 469 -28.02 4.84 -15.88
CA LEU A 469 -27.20 3.63 -16.00
C LEU A 469 -25.73 3.94 -16.37
N PHE A 470 -25.50 4.99 -17.14
CA PHE A 470 -24.15 5.44 -17.47
C PHE A 470 -23.40 5.89 -16.21
N LYS A 471 -24.03 6.72 -15.38
CA LYS A 471 -23.48 7.14 -14.09
C LYS A 471 -23.17 5.93 -13.19
N ASP A 472 -24.12 4.99 -13.10
CA ASP A 472 -23.96 3.80 -12.24
C ASP A 472 -22.82 2.90 -12.73
N ASN A 473 -22.63 2.78 -14.06
CA ASN A 473 -21.51 2.02 -14.63
C ASN A 473 -20.16 2.71 -14.41
N ILE A 474 -20.08 4.05 -14.42
CA ILE A 474 -18.86 4.78 -14.05
C ILE A 474 -18.53 4.54 -12.57
N ALA A 475 -19.54 4.60 -11.69
CA ALA A 475 -19.36 4.29 -10.27
C ALA A 475 -18.85 2.85 -10.06
N ALA A 476 -19.45 1.86 -10.73
CA ALA A 476 -19.00 0.47 -10.67
C ALA A 476 -17.57 0.27 -11.18
N LEU A 477 -17.15 1.05 -12.19
CA LEU A 477 -15.75 1.03 -12.65
C LEU A 477 -14.80 1.60 -11.61
N ASN A 478 -15.20 2.66 -10.91
CA ASN A 478 -14.41 3.22 -9.83
C ASN A 478 -14.25 2.25 -8.64
N ASP A 479 -15.34 1.57 -8.27
CA ASP A 479 -15.31 0.53 -7.24
C ASP A 479 -14.38 -0.62 -7.66
N TRP A 480 -14.44 -1.03 -8.94
CA TRP A 480 -13.55 -2.04 -9.49
C TRP A 480 -12.05 -1.64 -9.39
N VAL A 481 -11.71 -0.37 -9.66
CA VAL A 481 -10.32 0.12 -9.51
C VAL A 481 -9.89 0.01 -8.06
N ALA A 482 -10.73 0.38 -7.10
CA ALA A 482 -10.43 0.30 -5.67
C ALA A 482 -10.20 -1.16 -5.23
N ASP A 483 -11.09 -2.08 -5.63
CA ASP A 483 -10.97 -3.51 -5.34
C ASP A 483 -9.74 -4.13 -6.02
N ALA A 484 -9.49 -3.76 -7.28
CA ALA A 484 -8.34 -4.24 -8.03
C ALA A 484 -7.01 -3.65 -7.53
N ALA A 485 -6.98 -2.49 -6.92
CA ALA A 485 -5.81 -1.90 -6.27
C ALA A 485 -5.51 -2.56 -4.91
N ALA A 486 -6.52 -3.11 -4.24
CA ALA A 486 -6.31 -3.81 -2.98
C ALA A 486 -5.53 -5.11 -3.19
N ARG A 487 -4.43 -5.28 -2.44
CA ARG A 487 -3.52 -6.44 -2.54
C ARG A 487 -3.31 -7.11 -1.18
N PRO A 488 -4.39 -7.66 -0.57
CA PRO A 488 -4.32 -8.25 0.75
C PRO A 488 -3.44 -9.51 0.75
N LEU A 489 -2.67 -9.68 1.83
CA LEU A 489 -1.83 -10.84 2.07
C LEU A 489 -1.70 -11.03 3.58
N ASP A 490 -2.15 -12.19 4.08
CA ASP A 490 -1.87 -12.61 5.46
C ASP A 490 -0.46 -13.19 5.53
N LEU A 491 0.28 -12.81 6.57
CA LEU A 491 1.62 -13.31 6.83
C LEU A 491 1.71 -13.81 8.27
N ASP A 492 2.21 -15.03 8.42
CA ASP A 492 2.40 -15.72 9.70
C ASP A 492 3.90 -15.75 10.09
N THR A 493 4.76 -16.25 9.19
CA THR A 493 6.20 -16.32 9.46
C THR A 493 7.03 -15.93 8.24
N ILE A 494 8.24 -15.42 8.52
CA ILE A 494 9.30 -15.17 7.55
C ILE A 494 10.57 -15.89 8.00
N GLN A 495 11.28 -16.57 7.09
CA GLN A 495 12.45 -17.38 7.41
C GLN A 495 13.54 -17.22 6.35
N LEU A 496 14.79 -17.09 6.79
CA LEU A 496 15.97 -17.34 5.95
C LEU A 496 16.31 -18.84 6.03
N ALA A 497 16.03 -19.56 4.95
CA ALA A 497 16.17 -21.00 4.90
C ALA A 497 17.36 -21.43 4.05
N ALA A 498 18.03 -22.50 4.45
CA ALA A 498 19.05 -23.13 3.62
C ALA A 498 18.43 -23.67 2.32
N PRO A 499 19.01 -23.40 1.15
CA PRO A 499 18.51 -23.88 -0.12
C PRO A 499 18.31 -25.40 -0.14
N GLY A 500 17.16 -25.84 -0.64
CA GLY A 500 16.82 -27.27 -0.70
C GLY A 500 16.48 -27.93 0.64
N SER A 501 16.47 -27.20 1.77
CA SER A 501 15.98 -27.73 3.05
C SER A 501 14.47 -27.97 3.01
N ALA A 502 13.96 -28.83 3.90
CA ALA A 502 12.54 -29.14 3.97
C ALA A 502 11.72 -27.86 4.32
N PHE A 503 10.58 -27.70 3.64
CA PHE A 503 9.64 -26.65 3.98
C PHE A 503 8.93 -26.96 5.30
N LEU A 504 8.67 -25.93 6.08
CA LEU A 504 7.77 -26.05 7.22
C LEU A 504 6.36 -26.47 6.76
N PRO A 505 5.61 -27.23 7.57
CA PRO A 505 4.27 -27.62 7.19
C PRO A 505 3.35 -26.38 7.09
N ALA A 506 2.69 -26.20 5.96
CA ALA A 506 1.74 -25.10 5.77
C ALA A 506 0.49 -25.23 6.66
N ASP A 507 0.11 -26.47 7.00
CA ASP A 507 -1.07 -26.79 7.82
C ASP A 507 -0.86 -28.13 8.53
N THR A 508 -1.71 -28.41 9.52
CA THR A 508 -1.71 -29.69 10.23
C THR A 508 -2.59 -30.72 9.52
N GLY A 509 -2.36 -32.01 9.81
CA GLY A 509 -3.20 -33.08 9.26
C GLY A 509 -4.68 -32.95 9.62
N PHE A 510 -5.56 -33.54 8.79
CA PHE A 510 -7.00 -33.46 8.89
C PHE A 510 -7.55 -33.75 10.31
N PHE A 511 -7.06 -34.77 10.97
CA PHE A 511 -7.54 -35.13 12.32
C PHE A 511 -7.16 -34.08 13.38
N ASN A 512 -5.99 -33.46 13.27
CA ASN A 512 -5.59 -32.39 14.18
C ASN A 512 -6.45 -31.13 13.98
N ARG A 513 -6.75 -30.78 12.73
CA ARG A 513 -7.70 -29.69 12.40
C ARG A 513 -9.10 -29.96 12.91
N LEU A 514 -9.63 -31.16 12.69
CA LEU A 514 -10.94 -31.55 13.17
C LEU A 514 -11.00 -31.46 14.72
N TRP A 515 -9.99 -32.02 15.40
CA TRP A 515 -9.94 -31.98 16.86
C TRP A 515 -9.80 -30.55 17.39
N TYR A 516 -9.00 -29.74 16.73
CA TYR A 516 -8.85 -28.32 17.07
C TYR A 516 -10.19 -27.57 16.89
N GLY A 517 -10.89 -27.79 15.80
CA GLY A 517 -12.22 -27.22 15.56
C GLY A 517 -13.24 -27.63 16.61
N ILE A 518 -13.24 -28.90 17.04
CA ILE A 518 -14.08 -29.39 18.14
C ILE A 518 -13.74 -28.69 19.46
N LYS A 519 -12.45 -28.55 19.79
CA LYS A 519 -12.03 -27.80 20.97
C LYS A 519 -12.50 -26.36 20.95
N LEU A 520 -12.33 -25.65 19.84
CA LEU A 520 -12.79 -24.26 19.67
C LEU A 520 -14.30 -24.14 19.78
N PHE A 521 -15.04 -25.09 19.22
CA PHE A 521 -16.50 -25.13 19.32
C PHE A 521 -16.95 -25.24 20.78
N PHE A 522 -16.40 -26.17 21.55
CA PHE A 522 -16.73 -26.27 22.96
C PHE A 522 -16.25 -25.06 23.78
N ALA A 523 -15.06 -24.53 23.49
CA ALA A 523 -14.54 -23.34 24.16
C ALA A 523 -15.45 -22.12 23.93
N SER A 524 -16.10 -21.99 22.80
CA SER A 524 -17.01 -20.86 22.49
C SER A 524 -18.20 -20.76 23.44
N PHE A 525 -18.54 -21.82 24.19
CA PHE A 525 -19.59 -21.79 25.22
C PHE A 525 -19.09 -21.29 26.58
N PHE A 526 -17.79 -21.31 26.82
CA PHE A 526 -17.20 -20.99 28.12
C PHE A 526 -16.29 -19.75 28.08
N GLU A 527 -15.81 -19.40 26.91
CA GLU A 527 -14.95 -18.23 26.72
C GLU A 527 -15.79 -17.06 26.17
N ASP A 528 -15.67 -15.93 26.83
CA ASP A 528 -16.28 -14.69 26.36
C ASP A 528 -15.33 -13.99 25.38
N TYR A 529 -15.65 -14.08 24.09
CA TYR A 529 -14.91 -13.42 23.00
C TYR A 529 -15.48 -12.05 22.63
N THR A 530 -16.53 -11.60 23.30
CA THR A 530 -17.24 -10.35 22.97
C THR A 530 -16.76 -9.16 23.78
N SER A 531 -16.19 -9.40 24.97
CA SER A 531 -15.67 -8.33 25.80
C SER A 531 -14.28 -7.91 25.31
N LEU A 532 -14.14 -6.62 25.03
CA LEU A 532 -12.88 -5.94 24.81
C LEU A 532 -12.50 -5.28 26.14
N ASP A 533 -11.93 -6.07 27.08
CA ASP A 533 -11.65 -5.56 28.42
C ASP A 533 -10.38 -4.69 28.42
N ALA A 534 -10.54 -3.41 28.75
CA ALA A 534 -9.45 -2.52 29.12
C ALA A 534 -9.14 -2.59 30.63
N LEU A 535 -9.45 -3.73 31.26
CA LEU A 535 -9.24 -3.92 32.69
C LEU A 535 -7.76 -4.25 32.94
N SER A 536 -7.11 -3.49 33.82
CA SER A 536 -5.79 -3.80 34.35
C SER A 536 -5.94 -4.28 35.82
N ASP A 537 -4.93 -4.98 36.32
CA ASP A 537 -4.88 -5.41 37.75
C ASP A 537 -4.90 -4.23 38.74
N GLU A 538 -4.64 -3.00 38.28
CA GLU A 538 -4.66 -1.74 39.04
C GLU A 538 -6.01 -1.00 38.96
N THR A 539 -7.09 -1.62 38.50
CA THR A 539 -8.39 -0.96 38.32
C THR A 539 -9.14 -0.88 39.66
N ASP A 540 -9.46 0.34 40.08
CA ASP A 540 -10.20 0.58 41.33
C ASP A 540 -11.73 0.46 41.16
N GLU A 541 -12.25 0.91 40.02
CA GLU A 541 -13.68 0.90 39.67
C GLU A 541 -13.85 0.52 38.20
N VAL A 542 -14.93 -0.19 37.89
CA VAL A 542 -15.23 -0.62 36.50
C VAL A 542 -16.56 -0.06 36.06
N ILE A 543 -16.59 0.53 34.84
CA ILE A 543 -17.82 0.94 34.17
C ILE A 543 -18.03 0.09 32.92
N THR A 544 -19.29 -0.28 32.68
CA THR A 544 -19.68 -1.04 31.49
C THR A 544 -20.15 -0.10 30.40
N VAL A 545 -19.52 -0.18 29.24
CA VAL A 545 -19.83 0.65 28.06
C VAL A 545 -20.29 -0.25 26.93
N TRP A 546 -21.48 0.01 26.41
CA TRP A 546 -21.98 -0.66 25.20
C TRP A 546 -21.73 0.18 23.96
N SER A 547 -21.32 -0.50 22.87
CA SER A 547 -21.16 0.10 21.55
C SER A 547 -21.85 -0.72 20.49
N VAL A 548 -22.59 -0.05 19.62
CA VAL A 548 -23.21 -0.65 18.41
C VAL A 548 -22.24 -0.64 17.22
N SER A 549 -21.03 -0.16 17.42
CA SER A 549 -20.00 -0.08 16.40
C SER A 549 -19.43 -1.45 16.03
N GLY A 550 -18.88 -1.57 14.85
CA GLY A 550 -18.13 -2.77 14.45
C GLY A 550 -16.89 -2.99 15.32
N ARG A 551 -16.35 -4.22 15.29
CA ARG A 551 -15.23 -4.64 16.14
C ARG A 551 -13.98 -3.76 15.97
N ASP A 552 -13.71 -3.28 14.76
CA ASP A 552 -12.58 -2.41 14.47
C ASP A 552 -12.68 -1.07 15.18
N GLN A 553 -13.88 -0.45 15.14
CA GLN A 553 -14.14 0.81 15.85
C GLN A 553 -14.07 0.63 17.36
N ALA A 554 -14.63 -0.47 17.86
CA ALA A 554 -14.58 -0.80 19.28
C ALA A 554 -13.13 -1.01 19.76
N SER A 555 -12.27 -1.59 18.91
CA SER A 555 -10.83 -1.71 19.23
C SER A 555 -10.16 -0.34 19.35
N ILE A 556 -10.49 0.62 18.46
CA ILE A 556 -9.98 2.00 18.54
C ILE A 556 -10.41 2.67 19.84
N TYR A 557 -11.71 2.53 20.21
CA TYR A 557 -12.19 3.06 21.50
C TYR A 557 -11.45 2.46 22.69
N ASN A 558 -11.19 1.16 22.65
CA ASN A 558 -10.45 0.47 23.69
C ASN A 558 -9.00 0.97 23.80
N ASP A 559 -8.34 1.22 22.68
CA ASP A 559 -7.00 1.81 22.64
C ASP A 559 -7.00 3.24 23.23
N MET A 560 -8.01 4.05 22.91
CA MET A 560 -8.19 5.38 23.47
C MET A 560 -8.47 5.34 24.98
N ILE A 561 -9.29 4.41 25.43
CA ILE A 561 -9.57 4.21 26.86
C ILE A 561 -8.29 3.93 27.63
N ARG A 562 -7.46 3.02 27.14
CA ARG A 562 -6.19 2.68 27.80
C ARG A 562 -5.16 3.79 27.74
N SER A 563 -5.03 4.43 26.57
CA SER A 563 -3.95 5.39 26.34
C SER A 563 -4.22 6.74 26.98
N PHE A 564 -5.49 7.15 27.05
CA PHE A 564 -5.89 8.49 27.51
C PHE A 564 -6.79 8.45 28.74
N TYR A 565 -7.90 7.72 28.69
CA TYR A 565 -8.91 7.79 29.75
C TYR A 565 -8.43 7.22 31.08
N GLN A 566 -7.84 6.05 31.12
CA GLN A 566 -7.37 5.43 32.36
C GLN A 566 -6.29 6.26 33.06
N PRO A 567 -5.22 6.74 32.38
CA PRO A 567 -4.26 7.64 33.02
C PRO A 567 -4.89 8.95 33.49
N LEU A 568 -5.80 9.51 32.70
CA LEU A 568 -6.52 10.75 33.04
C LEU A 568 -7.44 10.55 34.26
N SER A 569 -8.13 9.41 34.37
CA SER A 569 -8.99 9.09 35.50
C SER A 569 -8.19 9.03 36.80
N LYS A 570 -7.01 8.38 36.78
CA LYS A 570 -6.09 8.34 37.91
C LYS A 570 -5.62 9.73 38.32
N GLN A 571 -5.28 10.58 37.34
CA GLN A 571 -4.83 11.95 37.61
C GLN A 571 -5.96 12.84 38.14
N SER A 572 -7.17 12.72 37.55
CA SER A 572 -8.29 13.63 37.86
C SER A 572 -9.08 13.22 39.10
N TYR A 573 -9.22 11.92 39.38
CA TYR A 573 -10.07 11.37 40.43
C TYR A 573 -9.31 10.61 41.49
N GLY A 574 -7.99 10.42 41.34
CA GLY A 574 -7.16 9.62 42.24
C GLY A 574 -7.44 8.12 42.17
N LYS A 575 -8.26 7.67 41.23
CA LYS A 575 -8.66 6.27 41.01
C LYS A 575 -8.52 5.90 39.57
N THR A 576 -8.09 4.66 39.31
CA THR A 576 -8.06 4.10 37.97
C THR A 576 -9.43 3.51 37.65
N VAL A 577 -10.16 4.13 36.72
CA VAL A 577 -11.46 3.62 36.24
C VAL A 577 -11.22 2.71 35.04
N GLY A 578 -11.52 1.42 35.22
CA GLY A 578 -11.55 0.45 34.13
C GLY A 578 -12.82 0.57 33.31
N VAL A 579 -12.74 0.34 32.01
CA VAL A 579 -13.88 0.36 31.12
C VAL A 579 -14.03 -1.04 30.50
N GLN A 580 -15.19 -1.65 30.74
CA GLN A 580 -15.58 -2.88 30.07
C GLN A 580 -16.39 -2.53 28.83
N LEU A 581 -15.73 -2.50 27.66
CA LEU A 581 -16.37 -2.20 26.39
C LEU A 581 -16.97 -3.47 25.80
N GLN A 582 -18.29 -3.46 25.55
CA GLN A 582 -19.02 -4.57 24.94
C GLN A 582 -19.67 -4.14 23.63
N ILE A 583 -19.52 -4.98 22.61
CA ILE A 583 -20.21 -4.79 21.33
C ILE A 583 -21.58 -5.45 21.43
N VAL A 584 -22.62 -4.67 21.22
CA VAL A 584 -24.01 -5.15 21.27
C VAL A 584 -24.74 -4.86 19.97
N ALA A 585 -25.67 -5.72 19.63
CA ALA A 585 -26.57 -5.46 18.50
C ALA A 585 -27.63 -4.41 18.89
N ALA A 586 -27.98 -3.53 17.98
CA ALA A 586 -28.89 -2.41 18.26
C ALA A 586 -30.28 -2.86 18.74
N ASP A 587 -30.75 -4.01 18.28
CA ASP A 587 -32.05 -4.63 18.65
C ASP A 587 -32.06 -5.24 20.05
N THR A 588 -30.91 -5.48 20.67
CA THR A 588 -30.80 -6.03 22.03
C THR A 588 -30.81 -4.96 23.13
N ILE A 589 -30.62 -3.69 22.78
CA ILE A 589 -30.48 -2.58 23.75
C ILE A 589 -31.75 -2.38 24.57
N LEU A 590 -32.89 -2.12 23.90
CA LEU A 590 -34.16 -1.86 24.59
C LEU A 590 -34.65 -3.03 25.45
N PRO A 591 -34.61 -4.30 24.98
CA PRO A 591 -34.95 -5.43 25.84
C PRO A 591 -34.06 -5.55 27.08
N SER A 592 -32.77 -5.30 26.93
CA SER A 592 -31.83 -5.38 28.05
C SER A 592 -32.04 -4.27 29.08
N LEU A 593 -32.29 -3.04 28.63
CA LEU A 593 -32.63 -1.92 29.49
C LEU A 593 -33.95 -2.19 30.27
N ALA A 594 -34.97 -2.73 29.59
CA ALA A 594 -36.23 -3.08 30.21
C ALA A 594 -36.12 -4.17 31.30
N THR A 595 -35.12 -5.03 31.22
CA THR A 595 -34.82 -6.07 32.24
C THR A 595 -33.85 -5.60 33.32
N GLY A 596 -33.40 -4.35 33.28
CA GLY A 596 -32.44 -3.80 34.25
C GLY A 596 -30.98 -4.23 34.04
N ASN A 597 -30.67 -4.85 32.89
CA ASN A 597 -29.34 -5.31 32.52
C ASN A 597 -28.68 -4.36 31.49
N GLY A 598 -28.82 -3.03 31.70
CA GLY A 598 -28.21 -2.03 30.83
C GLY A 598 -26.75 -1.71 31.18
N PRO A 599 -26.03 -1.02 30.30
CA PRO A 599 -24.69 -0.52 30.56
C PRO A 599 -24.74 0.77 31.41
N ASP A 600 -23.59 1.15 31.96
CA ASP A 600 -23.42 2.48 32.57
C ASP A 600 -23.39 3.57 31.50
N VAL A 601 -22.86 3.25 30.31
CA VAL A 601 -22.77 4.18 29.16
C VAL A 601 -23.11 3.45 27.87
N LEU A 602 -23.94 4.08 27.03
CA LEU A 602 -24.26 3.62 25.68
C LEU A 602 -23.63 4.56 24.64
N MET A 603 -22.75 4.04 23.78
CA MET A 603 -22.12 4.76 22.70
C MET A 603 -22.86 4.54 21.37
N GLY A 604 -23.05 5.62 20.60
CA GLY A 604 -23.70 5.55 19.30
C GLY A 604 -25.22 5.45 19.37
N ALA A 605 -25.83 5.89 20.49
CA ALA A 605 -27.27 5.99 20.62
C ALA A 605 -27.87 6.96 19.59
N GLY A 606 -28.94 6.59 18.94
CA GLY A 606 -29.73 7.49 18.08
C GLY A 606 -30.44 8.58 18.89
N VAL A 607 -30.78 9.68 18.26
CA VAL A 607 -31.35 10.88 18.91
C VAL A 607 -32.69 10.59 19.63
N GLY A 608 -33.44 9.57 19.20
CA GLY A 608 -34.69 9.14 19.82
C GLY A 608 -34.53 8.19 21.01
N GLN A 609 -33.42 7.47 21.09
CA GLN A 609 -33.20 6.43 22.10
C GLN A 609 -33.20 6.92 23.57
N PRO A 610 -32.75 8.15 23.92
CA PRO A 610 -32.84 8.66 25.29
C PRO A 610 -34.28 8.97 25.74
N VAL A 611 -35.23 9.01 24.82
CA VAL A 611 -36.63 9.35 25.10
C VAL A 611 -37.51 8.10 25.25
N ASP A 612 -37.11 7.00 24.60
CA ASP A 612 -37.76 5.69 24.67
C ASP A 612 -37.32 4.90 25.92
#